data_353730e138e266ee48d322bbdb943fcd
#
_entry.id   353730e138e266ee48d322bbdb943fcd
#
_cell.length_a   1.000
_cell.length_b   1.000
_cell.length_c   1.000
_cell.angle_alpha   90.00
_cell.angle_beta   90.00
_cell.angle_gamma   90.00
#
_symmetry.space_group_name_H-M   'P 1'
#
loop_
_entity.id
_entity.type
_entity.pdbx_description
1 polymer ?
#
loop_
_entity_poly.entity_id
_entity_poly.type
_entity_poly.pdbx_seq_one_letter_code
_entity_poly.pdbx_strand_id
1 'polypeptide(L)'
;MYLVFFIVILFLIPLFDVFLKNIKNILNGRKTLSCFQTYYDLIKLFKKSNFKSEFTSFVSFLAPLVMLMTSLTFLFLIPVVWEWLNINIIVLFHILGLGSVFLMLYALDNATYFGWLGAAREAFVLAIVEPVTILVILWFVVLAWWNMDLNSISSFLQTHSSIIVSFFVFILAVNLFAILLAENKRFPFDNPSTHLELTMIHEAMLLETTWPKLAILEISSKINLIAFVNLLIFLVWNNTYWIINSFELFGLYILKVLTILTFVAFFETFITKMRLFKYQNVFGFLLILELITISFYLLK
;
A
#
# COMPACT_ATOMS: atom_id res chain seq x y z
N MET A 1 -7.62 13.99 21.21
CA MET A 1 -8.63 13.15 20.53
C MET A 1 -8.02 12.48 19.28
N TYR A 2 -7.44 13.20 18.37
CA TYR A 2 -6.82 12.69 17.13
C TYR A 2 -5.75 11.59 17.32
N LEU A 3 -4.80 11.80 18.26
CA LEU A 3 -3.79 10.79 18.60
C LEU A 3 -4.41 9.45 19.07
N VAL A 4 -5.52 9.52 19.78
CA VAL A 4 -6.23 8.31 20.24
C VAL A 4 -6.79 7.54 19.04
N PHE A 5 -7.40 8.21 18.07
CA PHE A 5 -7.89 7.57 16.85
C PHE A 5 -6.76 6.95 16.02
N PHE A 6 -5.65 7.65 15.88
CA PHE A 6 -4.47 7.11 15.19
C PHE A 6 -3.96 5.83 15.86
N ILE A 7 -3.84 5.85 17.20
CA ILE A 7 -3.44 4.67 17.97
C ILE A 7 -4.47 3.53 17.79
N VAL A 8 -5.77 3.84 17.82
CA VAL A 8 -6.81 2.84 17.58
C VAL A 8 -6.69 2.23 16.18
N ILE A 9 -6.46 3.04 15.15
CA ILE A 9 -6.25 2.53 13.79
C ILE A 9 -5.02 1.60 13.74
N LEU A 10 -3.90 1.96 14.38
CA LEU A 10 -2.72 1.11 14.46
C LEU A 10 -3.03 -0.25 15.13
N PHE A 11 -3.83 -0.24 16.19
CA PHE A 11 -4.28 -1.49 16.82
C PHE A 11 -5.23 -2.29 15.93
N LEU A 12 -6.01 -1.68 15.06
CA LEU A 12 -6.93 -2.38 14.16
C LEU A 12 -6.21 -3.01 12.95
N ILE A 13 -5.02 -2.56 12.57
CA ILE A 13 -4.30 -3.04 11.40
C ILE A 13 -4.14 -4.57 11.37
N PRO A 14 -3.68 -5.26 12.44
CA PRO A 14 -3.60 -6.71 12.43
C PRO A 14 -4.96 -7.40 12.31
N LEU A 15 -6.05 -6.79 12.80
CA LEU A 15 -7.41 -7.31 12.62
C LEU A 15 -7.87 -7.22 11.16
N PHE A 16 -7.56 -6.12 10.48
CA PHE A 16 -7.83 -5.97 9.05
C PHE A 16 -7.08 -7.00 8.21
N ASP A 17 -5.83 -7.33 8.57
CA ASP A 17 -5.08 -8.41 7.89
C ASP A 17 -5.73 -9.78 8.10
N VAL A 18 -6.19 -10.10 9.33
CA VAL A 18 -6.94 -11.33 9.59
C VAL A 18 -8.24 -11.36 8.81
N PHE A 19 -8.97 -10.24 8.74
CA PHE A 19 -10.22 -10.13 7.98
C PHE A 19 -9.98 -10.46 6.50
N LEU A 20 -8.97 -9.85 5.88
CA LEU A 20 -8.59 -10.13 4.49
C LEU A 20 -8.25 -11.61 4.27
N LYS A 21 -7.44 -12.22 5.16
CA LYS A 21 -7.10 -13.64 5.13
C LYS A 21 -8.32 -14.53 5.29
N ASN A 22 -9.27 -14.17 6.16
CA ASN A 22 -10.48 -14.93 6.39
C ASN A 22 -11.41 -14.92 5.18
N ILE A 23 -11.58 -13.78 4.50
CA ILE A 23 -12.35 -13.73 3.25
C ILE A 23 -11.73 -14.67 2.21
N LYS A 24 -10.40 -14.60 2.02
CA LYS A 24 -9.69 -15.50 1.11
C LYS A 24 -9.89 -16.98 1.46
N ASN A 25 -9.84 -17.30 2.75
CA ASN A 25 -10.07 -18.67 3.21
C ASN A 25 -11.50 -19.15 2.93
N ILE A 26 -12.50 -18.29 3.18
CA ILE A 26 -13.91 -18.59 2.88
C ILE A 26 -14.10 -18.83 1.38
N LEU A 27 -13.57 -17.93 0.53
CA LEU A 27 -13.66 -18.07 -0.93
C LEU A 27 -12.97 -19.33 -1.47
N ASN A 28 -11.89 -19.76 -0.80
CA ASN A 28 -11.15 -21.00 -1.14
C ASN A 28 -11.69 -22.24 -0.42
N GLY A 29 -12.80 -22.17 0.32
CA GLY A 29 -13.36 -23.30 1.09
C GLY A 29 -12.48 -23.78 2.24
N ARG A 30 -11.58 -22.93 2.75
CA ARG A 30 -10.69 -23.23 3.89
C ARG A 30 -11.29 -22.76 5.21
N LYS A 31 -10.81 -23.32 6.33
CA LYS A 31 -11.21 -22.88 7.67
C LYS A 31 -10.74 -21.45 7.93
N THR A 32 -11.57 -20.65 8.58
CA THR A 32 -11.25 -19.29 9.00
C THR A 32 -10.23 -19.30 10.15
N LEU A 33 -9.39 -18.27 10.20
CA LEU A 33 -8.43 -18.03 11.26
C LEU A 33 -9.10 -17.36 12.46
N SER A 34 -8.53 -17.50 13.66
CA SER A 34 -8.94 -16.73 14.82
C SER A 34 -8.68 -15.24 14.62
N CYS A 35 -9.57 -14.37 15.16
CA CYS A 35 -9.43 -12.92 14.98
C CYS A 35 -8.10 -12.35 15.47
N PHE A 36 -7.44 -12.98 16.43
CA PHE A 36 -6.16 -12.54 16.99
C PHE A 36 -4.94 -13.25 16.42
N GLN A 37 -5.11 -14.05 15.35
CA GLN A 37 -4.01 -14.86 14.81
C GLN A 37 -2.78 -14.02 14.44
N THR A 38 -2.97 -12.90 13.74
CA THR A 38 -1.85 -12.03 13.33
C THR A 38 -1.11 -11.45 14.53
N TYR A 39 -1.79 -11.17 15.65
CA TYR A 39 -1.12 -10.71 16.88
C TYR A 39 -0.26 -11.82 17.49
N TYR A 40 -0.76 -13.06 17.55
CA TYR A 40 0.02 -14.19 18.06
C TYR A 40 1.25 -14.45 17.19
N ASP A 41 1.10 -14.34 15.87
CA ASP A 41 2.22 -14.52 14.93
C ASP A 41 3.31 -13.46 15.16
N LEU A 42 2.92 -12.18 15.30
CA LEU A 42 3.85 -11.09 15.59
C LEU A 42 4.56 -11.27 16.95
N ILE A 43 3.80 -11.58 18.00
CA ILE A 43 4.38 -11.84 19.34
C ILE A 43 5.37 -13.01 19.31
N LYS A 44 5.03 -14.06 18.56
CA LYS A 44 5.92 -15.22 18.39
C LYS A 44 7.22 -14.82 17.68
N LEU A 45 7.15 -13.97 16.64
CA LEU A 45 8.33 -13.49 15.93
C LEU A 45 9.23 -12.64 16.82
N PHE A 46 8.68 -11.74 17.63
CA PHE A 46 9.46 -10.92 18.56
C PHE A 46 10.12 -11.71 19.69
N LYS A 47 9.53 -12.86 20.10
CA LYS A 47 10.09 -13.71 21.15
C LYS A 47 11.26 -14.59 20.70
N LYS A 48 11.47 -14.73 19.38
CA LYS A 48 12.56 -15.56 18.84
C LYS A 48 13.90 -14.83 18.90
N SER A 49 14.98 -15.60 19.02
CA SER A 49 16.35 -15.10 19.11
C SER A 49 16.79 -14.40 17.81
N ASN A 50 17.60 -13.37 17.98
CA ASN A 50 18.18 -12.62 16.87
C ASN A 50 19.56 -13.20 16.55
N PHE A 51 19.73 -13.78 15.37
CA PHE A 51 21.02 -14.23 14.86
C PHE A 51 21.56 -13.19 13.90
N LYS A 52 22.84 -12.85 14.01
CA LYS A 52 23.53 -11.99 13.05
C LYS A 52 24.35 -12.87 12.11
N SER A 53 24.21 -12.67 10.81
CA SER A 53 25.18 -13.19 9.85
C SER A 53 26.46 -12.37 9.93
N GLU A 54 27.62 -13.01 9.74
CA GLU A 54 28.93 -12.33 9.74
C GLU A 54 29.08 -11.30 8.62
N PHE A 55 28.30 -11.44 7.54
CA PHE A 55 28.37 -10.59 6.35
C PHE A 55 27.44 -9.38 6.38
N THR A 56 26.59 -9.24 7.40
CA THR A 56 25.62 -8.13 7.45
C THR A 56 26.25 -6.84 7.98
N SER A 57 26.01 -5.73 7.28
CA SER A 57 26.45 -4.39 7.67
C SER A 57 25.43 -3.66 8.57
N PHE A 58 25.70 -2.40 8.87
CA PHE A 58 24.77 -1.51 9.59
C PHE A 58 23.44 -1.32 8.84
N VAL A 59 23.43 -1.45 7.52
CA VAL A 59 22.22 -1.29 6.67
C VAL A 59 21.17 -2.34 7.06
N SER A 60 21.56 -3.57 7.32
CA SER A 60 20.64 -4.62 7.79
C SER A 60 19.94 -4.31 9.12
N PHE A 61 20.48 -3.42 9.93
CA PHE A 61 19.81 -2.94 11.14
C PHE A 61 18.92 -1.74 10.86
N LEU A 62 19.40 -0.80 10.07
CA LEU A 62 18.72 0.47 9.80
C LEU A 62 17.50 0.29 8.89
N ALA A 63 17.61 -0.54 7.86
CA ALA A 63 16.58 -0.66 6.81
C ALA A 63 15.19 -1.06 7.32
N PRO A 64 15.02 -2.08 8.20
CA PRO A 64 13.71 -2.41 8.77
C PRO A 64 13.10 -1.25 9.57
N LEU A 65 13.93 -0.49 10.30
CA LEU A 65 13.46 0.66 11.05
C LEU A 65 13.01 1.80 10.12
N VAL A 66 13.78 2.09 9.07
CA VAL A 66 13.38 3.10 8.08
C VAL A 66 12.08 2.68 7.39
N MET A 67 11.93 1.42 7.00
CA MET A 67 10.69 0.93 6.39
C MET A 67 9.49 1.06 7.35
N LEU A 68 9.68 0.81 8.64
CA LEU A 68 8.62 1.03 9.63
C LEU A 68 8.28 2.52 9.76
N MET A 69 9.30 3.38 9.86
CA MET A 69 9.09 4.83 9.97
C MET A 69 8.42 5.41 8.72
N THR A 70 8.82 4.99 7.51
CA THR A 70 8.17 5.43 6.27
C THR A 70 6.71 5.00 6.19
N SER A 71 6.38 3.77 6.56
CA SER A 71 5.00 3.29 6.57
C SER A 71 4.14 3.99 7.61
N LEU A 72 4.68 4.26 8.81
CA LEU A 72 4.00 5.04 9.85
C LEU A 72 3.78 6.50 9.44
N THR A 73 4.80 7.14 8.87
CA THR A 73 4.68 8.51 8.36
C THR A 73 3.69 8.59 7.22
N PHE A 74 3.70 7.64 6.30
CA PHE A 74 2.73 7.57 5.21
C PHE A 74 1.29 7.48 5.74
N LEU A 75 1.03 6.59 6.70
CA LEU A 75 -0.28 6.47 7.34
C LEU A 75 -0.68 7.75 8.09
N PHE A 76 0.27 8.38 8.80
CA PHE A 76 0.03 9.58 9.57
C PHE A 76 -0.28 10.80 8.70
N LEU A 77 0.36 10.90 7.54
CA LEU A 77 0.27 12.05 6.64
C LEU A 77 -1.04 12.05 5.82
N ILE A 78 -1.73 10.93 5.68
CA ILE A 78 -3.03 10.92 5.00
C ILE A 78 -4.06 11.58 5.93
N PRO A 79 -4.74 12.66 5.47
CA PRO A 79 -5.61 13.47 6.33
C PRO A 79 -6.97 12.80 6.57
N VAL A 80 -6.97 11.52 6.92
CA VAL A 80 -8.16 10.80 7.37
C VAL A 80 -8.49 11.15 8.81
N VAL A 81 -7.45 11.43 9.61
CA VAL A 81 -7.54 11.74 11.05
C VAL A 81 -7.29 13.22 11.34
N TRP A 82 -6.48 13.90 10.50
CA TRP A 82 -5.97 15.24 10.75
C TRP A 82 -6.43 16.24 9.68
N GLU A 83 -7.42 17.05 9.95
CA GLU A 83 -7.93 18.05 9.00
C GLU A 83 -6.96 19.20 8.70
N TRP A 84 -6.10 19.54 9.67
CA TRP A 84 -5.20 20.72 9.61
C TRP A 84 -3.84 20.43 8.95
N LEU A 85 -3.54 19.16 8.64
CA LEU A 85 -2.32 18.79 7.96
C LEU A 85 -2.48 18.98 6.45
N ASN A 86 -2.00 20.10 5.93
CA ASN A 86 -1.88 20.33 4.50
C ASN A 86 -0.58 19.72 3.99
N ILE A 87 -0.67 18.63 3.27
CA ILE A 87 0.46 17.88 2.77
C ILE A 87 0.42 17.82 1.26
N ASN A 88 1.59 18.05 0.69
CA ASN A 88 1.80 17.90 -0.72
C ASN A 88 1.76 16.40 -1.10
N ILE A 89 0.90 16.04 -2.04
CA ILE A 89 0.72 14.67 -2.51
C ILE A 89 2.03 14.07 -3.05
N ILE A 90 2.91 14.88 -3.63
CA ILE A 90 4.22 14.45 -4.15
C ILE A 90 5.12 13.93 -3.03
N VAL A 91 5.18 14.65 -1.89
CA VAL A 91 5.99 14.24 -0.72
C VAL A 91 5.53 12.88 -0.20
N LEU A 92 4.24 12.64 -0.19
CA LEU A 92 3.65 11.41 0.30
C LEU A 92 4.12 10.18 -0.49
N PHE A 93 4.21 10.28 -1.83
CA PHE A 93 4.70 9.20 -2.66
C PHE A 93 6.22 9.00 -2.59
N HIS A 94 7.00 10.05 -2.39
CA HIS A 94 8.46 9.91 -2.17
C HIS A 94 8.78 9.16 -0.87
N ILE A 95 7.97 9.35 0.17
CA ILE A 95 8.11 8.60 1.43
C ILE A 95 7.89 7.09 1.18
N LEU A 96 6.95 6.72 0.32
CA LEU A 96 6.72 5.33 -0.06
C LEU A 96 7.90 4.73 -0.83
N GLY A 97 8.38 5.42 -1.86
CA GLY A 97 9.55 4.99 -2.64
C GLY A 97 10.78 4.79 -1.75
N LEU A 98 10.98 5.66 -0.76
CA LEU A 98 12.06 5.50 0.21
C LEU A 98 11.97 4.17 0.97
N GLY A 99 10.80 3.75 1.41
CA GLY A 99 10.59 2.47 2.08
C GLY A 99 10.99 1.28 1.21
N SER A 100 10.57 1.27 -0.05
CA SER A 100 10.89 0.21 -1.01
C SER A 100 12.39 0.15 -1.35
N VAL A 101 13.06 1.31 -1.47
CA VAL A 101 14.52 1.38 -1.67
C VAL A 101 15.27 0.78 -0.48
N PHE A 102 14.89 1.11 0.75
CA PHE A 102 15.54 0.54 1.94
C PHE A 102 15.29 -0.96 2.09
N LEU A 103 14.15 -1.47 1.66
CA LEU A 103 13.90 -2.91 1.62
C LEU A 103 14.83 -3.62 0.62
N MET A 104 15.04 -3.04 -0.56
CA MET A 104 16.00 -3.56 -1.54
C MET A 104 17.43 -3.54 -1.00
N LEU A 105 17.85 -2.44 -0.37
CA LEU A 105 19.16 -2.33 0.28
C LEU A 105 19.34 -3.38 1.37
N TYR A 106 18.30 -3.66 2.16
CA TYR A 106 18.28 -4.73 3.14
C TYR A 106 18.56 -6.10 2.53
N ALA A 107 17.87 -6.41 1.43
CA ALA A 107 18.03 -7.69 0.74
C ALA A 107 19.42 -7.86 0.11
N LEU A 108 20.00 -6.77 -0.40
CA LEU A 108 21.37 -6.75 -0.94
C LEU A 108 22.43 -6.93 0.17
N ASP A 109 22.22 -6.32 1.34
CA ASP A 109 23.14 -6.38 2.47
C ASP A 109 23.22 -7.78 3.11
N ASN A 110 22.15 -8.56 3.02
CA ASN A 110 22.16 -9.95 3.50
C ASN A 110 23.04 -10.87 2.62
N ALA A 111 23.55 -10.41 1.48
CA ALA A 111 24.46 -11.09 0.56
C ALA A 111 24.02 -12.50 0.13
N THR A 112 22.69 -12.73 0.03
CA THR A 112 22.12 -14.02 -0.37
C THR A 112 21.68 -14.00 -1.82
N TYR A 113 21.75 -15.16 -2.48
CA TYR A 113 21.37 -15.28 -3.89
C TYR A 113 19.90 -14.90 -4.12
N PHE A 114 19.00 -15.38 -3.27
CA PHE A 114 17.56 -15.08 -3.40
C PHE A 114 17.24 -13.64 -3.04
N GLY A 115 17.93 -13.05 -2.06
CA GLY A 115 17.81 -11.63 -1.72
C GLY A 115 18.18 -10.74 -2.91
N TRP A 116 19.28 -11.03 -3.59
CA TRP A 116 19.68 -10.32 -4.79
C TRP A 116 18.67 -10.45 -5.92
N LEU A 117 18.20 -11.66 -6.18
CA LEU A 117 17.20 -11.92 -7.21
C LEU A 117 15.89 -11.18 -6.91
N GLY A 118 15.44 -11.19 -5.64
CA GLY A 118 14.26 -10.44 -5.18
C GLY A 118 14.43 -8.95 -5.37
N ALA A 119 15.56 -8.39 -4.94
CA ALA A 119 15.86 -6.96 -5.08
C ALA A 119 15.92 -6.51 -6.54
N ALA A 120 16.54 -7.29 -7.43
CA ALA A 120 16.57 -6.97 -8.87
C ALA A 120 15.17 -6.98 -9.50
N ARG A 121 14.29 -7.93 -9.10
CA ARG A 121 12.91 -7.98 -9.56
C ARG A 121 12.08 -6.81 -9.01
N GLU A 122 12.28 -6.46 -7.76
CA GLU A 122 11.60 -5.31 -7.12
C GLU A 122 12.00 -4.01 -7.81
N ALA A 123 13.30 -3.80 -8.07
CA ALA A 123 13.77 -2.64 -8.83
C ALA A 123 13.12 -2.54 -10.22
N PHE A 124 12.96 -3.67 -10.90
CA PHE A 124 12.28 -3.71 -12.20
C PHE A 124 10.79 -3.34 -12.08
N VAL A 125 10.08 -3.84 -11.06
CA VAL A 125 8.67 -3.50 -10.81
C VAL A 125 8.54 -2.02 -10.50
N LEU A 126 9.35 -1.47 -9.60
CA LEU A 126 9.34 -0.06 -9.24
C LEU A 126 9.58 0.84 -10.44
N ALA A 127 10.56 0.52 -11.29
CA ALA A 127 10.85 1.29 -12.50
C ALA A 127 9.66 1.37 -13.48
N ILE A 128 8.71 0.43 -13.42
CA ILE A 128 7.50 0.43 -14.24
C ILE A 128 6.35 1.13 -13.52
N VAL A 129 6.20 0.92 -12.21
CA VAL A 129 5.09 1.44 -11.41
C VAL A 129 5.25 2.93 -11.12
N GLU A 130 6.47 3.39 -10.79
CA GLU A 130 6.72 4.80 -10.43
C GLU A 130 6.28 5.82 -11.50
N PRO A 131 6.57 5.65 -12.80
CA PRO A 131 6.07 6.59 -13.81
C PRO A 131 4.55 6.69 -13.85
N VAL A 132 3.84 5.59 -13.66
CA VAL A 132 2.37 5.57 -13.63
C VAL A 132 1.86 6.28 -12.37
N THR A 133 2.50 6.05 -11.21
CA THR A 133 2.13 6.75 -9.97
C THR A 133 2.30 8.26 -10.09
N ILE A 134 3.39 8.71 -10.71
CA ILE A 134 3.65 10.14 -10.96
C ILE A 134 2.55 10.73 -11.85
N LEU A 135 2.13 10.04 -12.90
CA LEU A 135 1.06 10.50 -13.78
C LEU A 135 -0.31 10.57 -13.08
N VAL A 136 -0.63 9.56 -12.27
CA VAL A 136 -1.85 9.57 -11.44
C VAL A 136 -1.86 10.80 -10.51
N ILE A 137 -0.73 11.08 -9.87
CA ILE A 137 -0.59 12.25 -9.01
C ILE A 137 -0.78 13.54 -9.80
N LEU A 138 -0.08 13.67 -10.93
CA LEU A 138 -0.20 14.85 -11.80
C LEU A 138 -1.65 15.05 -12.26
N TRP A 139 -2.35 13.95 -12.53
CA TRP A 139 -3.76 14.02 -12.93
C TRP A 139 -4.66 14.56 -11.81
N PHE A 140 -4.48 14.14 -10.57
CA PHE A 140 -5.18 14.72 -9.42
C PHE A 140 -4.85 16.20 -9.24
N VAL A 141 -3.60 16.60 -9.43
CA VAL A 141 -3.15 18.00 -9.34
C VAL A 141 -3.77 18.84 -10.47
N VAL A 142 -3.82 18.32 -11.69
CA VAL A 142 -4.46 19.00 -12.84
C VAL A 142 -5.96 19.18 -12.61
N LEU A 143 -6.66 18.16 -12.12
CA LEU A 143 -8.07 18.25 -11.75
C LEU A 143 -8.32 19.31 -10.68
N ALA A 144 -7.43 19.47 -9.72
CA ALA A 144 -7.53 20.43 -8.62
C ALA A 144 -6.95 21.82 -8.97
N TRP A 145 -6.89 22.20 -10.25
CA TRP A 145 -6.36 23.50 -10.70
C TRP A 145 -4.94 23.76 -10.23
N TRP A 146 -4.04 22.79 -10.41
CA TRP A 146 -2.62 22.86 -10.03
C TRP A 146 -2.36 22.94 -8.51
N ASN A 147 -3.34 22.64 -7.71
CA ASN A 147 -3.17 22.54 -6.27
C ASN A 147 -2.57 21.18 -5.89
N MET A 148 -1.46 21.19 -5.17
CA MET A 148 -0.74 19.97 -4.78
C MET A 148 -1.14 19.46 -3.40
N ASP A 149 -1.95 20.22 -2.66
CA ASP A 149 -2.37 19.86 -1.31
C ASP A 149 -3.50 18.82 -1.35
N LEU A 150 -3.34 17.75 -0.59
CA LEU A 150 -4.34 16.68 -0.49
C LEU A 150 -5.74 17.18 -0.11
N ASN A 151 -5.81 18.12 0.84
CA ASN A 151 -7.08 18.67 1.30
C ASN A 151 -7.77 19.50 0.20
N SER A 152 -7.02 20.28 -0.57
CA SER A 152 -7.58 21.05 -1.67
C SER A 152 -8.02 20.17 -2.83
N ILE A 153 -7.29 19.10 -3.13
CA ILE A 153 -7.69 18.09 -4.12
C ILE A 153 -9.03 17.46 -3.71
N SER A 154 -9.13 17.02 -2.47
CA SER A 154 -10.35 16.36 -1.99
C SER A 154 -11.55 17.30 -1.93
N SER A 155 -11.38 18.55 -1.50
CA SER A 155 -12.46 19.56 -1.50
C SER A 155 -12.94 19.91 -2.91
N PHE A 156 -12.02 19.99 -3.88
CA PHE A 156 -12.37 20.19 -5.28
C PHE A 156 -13.23 19.04 -5.81
N LEU A 157 -12.84 17.80 -5.56
CA LEU A 157 -13.60 16.61 -5.99
C LEU A 157 -15.01 16.55 -5.39
N GLN A 158 -15.21 17.12 -4.19
CA GLN A 158 -16.55 17.23 -3.57
C GLN A 158 -17.41 18.29 -4.21
N THR A 159 -16.85 19.47 -4.50
CA THR A 159 -17.62 20.62 -5.00
C THR A 159 -17.96 20.48 -6.49
N HIS A 160 -17.14 19.80 -7.28
CA HIS A 160 -17.29 19.66 -8.72
C HIS A 160 -17.71 18.25 -9.15
N SER A 161 -18.84 17.76 -8.65
CA SER A 161 -19.38 16.43 -8.95
C SER A 161 -20.13 16.35 -10.31
N SER A 162 -19.54 16.90 -11.39
CA SER A 162 -20.09 16.70 -12.73
C SER A 162 -19.87 15.25 -13.22
N ILE A 163 -20.76 14.76 -14.10
CA ILE A 163 -20.65 13.39 -14.66
C ILE A 163 -19.26 13.15 -15.27
N ILE A 164 -18.69 14.15 -15.91
CA ILE A 164 -17.38 14.08 -16.56
C ILE A 164 -16.27 13.93 -15.51
N VAL A 165 -16.29 14.73 -14.45
CA VAL A 165 -15.31 14.63 -13.35
C VAL A 165 -15.44 13.28 -12.65
N SER A 166 -16.66 12.81 -12.41
CA SER A 166 -16.89 11.49 -11.81
C SER A 166 -16.33 10.35 -12.66
N PHE A 167 -16.42 10.45 -13.99
CA PHE A 167 -15.82 9.46 -14.91
C PHE A 167 -14.29 9.47 -14.81
N PHE A 168 -13.64 10.63 -14.77
CA PHE A 168 -12.18 10.71 -14.60
C PHE A 168 -11.73 10.19 -13.23
N VAL A 169 -12.45 10.53 -12.17
CA VAL A 169 -12.18 10.00 -10.82
C VAL A 169 -12.30 8.48 -10.79
N PHE A 170 -13.25 7.89 -11.50
CA PHE A 170 -13.36 6.44 -11.60
C PHE A 170 -12.14 5.81 -12.28
N ILE A 171 -11.63 6.38 -13.38
CA ILE A 171 -10.41 5.91 -14.04
C ILE A 171 -9.21 6.01 -13.08
N LEU A 172 -9.06 7.15 -12.41
CA LEU A 172 -8.01 7.34 -11.40
C LEU A 172 -8.11 6.34 -10.24
N ALA A 173 -9.32 6.02 -9.80
CA ALA A 173 -9.55 5.01 -8.78
C ALA A 173 -9.07 3.61 -9.20
N VAL A 174 -9.33 3.23 -10.45
CA VAL A 174 -8.85 1.96 -11.02
C VAL A 174 -7.32 1.93 -11.07
N ASN A 175 -6.70 3.03 -11.50
CA ASN A 175 -5.24 3.15 -11.57
C ASN A 175 -4.61 3.13 -10.16
N LEU A 176 -5.17 3.88 -9.20
CA LEU A 176 -4.72 3.84 -7.79
C LEU A 176 -4.89 2.45 -7.18
N PHE A 177 -5.95 1.74 -7.52
CA PHE A 177 -6.15 0.37 -7.05
C PHE A 177 -5.10 -0.58 -7.63
N ALA A 178 -4.74 -0.45 -8.91
CA ALA A 178 -3.67 -1.23 -9.52
C ALA A 178 -2.30 -0.93 -8.87
N ILE A 179 -2.01 0.35 -8.60
CA ILE A 179 -0.81 0.79 -7.88
C ILE A 179 -0.80 0.22 -6.45
N LEU A 180 -1.94 0.28 -5.73
CA LEU A 180 -2.09 -0.31 -4.40
C LEU A 180 -1.69 -1.79 -4.40
N LEU A 181 -2.16 -2.57 -5.39
CA LEU A 181 -1.83 -3.99 -5.49
C LEU A 181 -0.34 -4.21 -5.79
N ALA A 182 0.25 -3.42 -6.67
CA ALA A 182 1.66 -3.54 -7.04
C ALA A 182 2.60 -3.16 -5.89
N GLU A 183 2.39 -2.00 -5.28
CA GLU A 183 3.21 -1.49 -4.17
C GLU A 183 3.13 -2.38 -2.91
N ASN A 184 1.96 -2.96 -2.65
CA ASN A 184 1.78 -3.87 -1.52
C ASN A 184 2.04 -5.34 -1.88
N LYS A 185 2.67 -5.61 -3.04
CA LYS A 185 3.08 -6.95 -3.48
C LYS A 185 1.93 -7.97 -3.42
N ARG A 186 0.78 -7.55 -3.94
CA ARG A 186 -0.45 -8.36 -3.96
C ARG A 186 -0.72 -8.91 -5.36
N PHE A 187 -1.58 -9.95 -5.44
CA PHE A 187 -2.03 -10.43 -6.75
C PHE A 187 -2.68 -9.30 -7.56
N PRO A 188 -2.45 -9.22 -8.86
CA PRO A 188 -1.79 -10.20 -9.73
C PRO A 188 -0.25 -10.07 -9.82
N PHE A 189 0.34 -9.12 -9.13
CA PHE A 189 1.76 -8.79 -9.28
C PHE A 189 2.67 -9.73 -8.47
N ASP A 190 2.40 -9.94 -7.18
CA ASP A 190 3.14 -10.90 -6.38
C ASP A 190 2.20 -11.72 -5.50
N ASN A 191 2.72 -12.75 -4.87
CA ASN A 191 1.96 -13.59 -3.95
C ASN A 191 2.62 -13.57 -2.57
N PRO A 192 2.04 -12.89 -1.58
CA PRO A 192 2.61 -12.79 -0.24
C PRO A 192 2.59 -14.11 0.56
N SER A 193 2.00 -15.17 0.02
CA SER A 193 1.93 -16.48 0.68
C SER A 193 2.69 -17.59 -0.05
N THR A 194 3.46 -17.25 -1.07
CA THR A 194 4.20 -18.25 -1.86
C THR A 194 5.62 -18.39 -1.33
N HIS A 195 6.04 -19.64 -1.11
CA HIS A 195 7.42 -19.99 -0.74
C HIS A 195 8.20 -20.61 -1.93
N LEU A 196 7.86 -20.20 -3.16
CA LEU A 196 8.55 -20.66 -4.38
C LEU A 196 9.60 -19.62 -4.77
N GLU A 197 10.86 -19.87 -4.42
CA GLU A 197 11.99 -18.94 -4.49
C GLU A 197 12.21 -18.37 -5.90
N LEU A 198 11.96 -19.16 -6.92
CA LEU A 198 12.14 -18.73 -8.32
C LEU A 198 11.07 -17.78 -8.83
N THR A 199 9.94 -17.65 -8.15
CA THR A 199 8.80 -16.84 -8.63
C THR A 199 8.43 -15.67 -7.72
N MET A 200 8.86 -15.67 -6.45
CA MET A 200 8.56 -14.60 -5.50
C MET A 200 9.45 -13.38 -5.71
N ILE A 201 8.94 -12.21 -5.30
CA ILE A 201 9.64 -10.94 -5.31
C ILE A 201 9.89 -10.51 -3.87
N HIS A 202 8.85 -10.15 -3.15
CA HIS A 202 8.93 -9.65 -1.78
C HIS A 202 9.45 -10.69 -0.79
N GLU A 203 8.87 -11.88 -0.78
CA GLU A 203 9.27 -12.95 0.11
C GLU A 203 10.72 -13.41 -0.13
N ALA A 204 11.23 -13.32 -1.39
CA ALA A 204 12.61 -13.62 -1.70
C ALA A 204 13.60 -12.71 -0.96
N MET A 205 13.24 -11.44 -0.77
CA MET A 205 14.06 -10.48 -0.01
C MET A 205 14.04 -10.73 1.50
N LEU A 206 13.03 -11.45 2.01
CA LEU A 206 12.81 -11.71 3.43
C LEU A 206 13.28 -13.09 3.89
N LEU A 207 13.64 -14.02 2.98
CA LEU A 207 13.91 -15.42 3.29
C LEU A 207 14.95 -15.62 4.41
N GLU A 208 16.00 -14.83 4.41
CA GLU A 208 17.08 -14.95 5.41
C GLU A 208 17.04 -13.84 6.46
N THR A 209 15.86 -13.28 6.67
CA THR A 209 15.65 -12.26 7.71
C THR A 209 15.58 -12.89 9.10
N THR A 210 16.27 -12.30 10.05
CA THR A 210 16.14 -12.70 11.46
C THR A 210 14.75 -12.35 12.00
N TRP A 211 14.25 -13.16 12.93
CA TRP A 211 12.87 -13.14 13.39
C TRP A 211 12.37 -11.76 13.88
N PRO A 212 13.10 -11.02 14.74
CA PRO A 212 12.63 -9.69 15.17
C PRO A 212 12.56 -8.69 14.04
N LYS A 213 13.53 -8.71 13.11
CA LYS A 213 13.53 -7.83 11.93
C LYS A 213 12.39 -8.19 10.99
N LEU A 214 12.10 -9.48 10.81
CA LEU A 214 10.97 -9.95 10.03
C LEU A 214 9.65 -9.44 10.60
N ALA A 215 9.47 -9.45 11.93
CA ALA A 215 8.27 -8.89 12.55
C ALA A 215 8.08 -7.41 12.22
N ILE A 216 9.17 -6.62 12.26
CA ILE A 216 9.14 -5.20 11.92
C ILE A 216 8.75 -5.00 10.45
N LEU A 217 9.34 -5.76 9.53
CA LEU A 217 9.05 -5.69 8.09
C LEU A 217 7.61 -6.12 7.78
N GLU A 218 7.11 -7.17 8.43
CA GLU A 218 5.71 -7.60 8.28
C GLU A 218 4.71 -6.55 8.81
N ILE A 219 4.99 -5.94 9.97
CA ILE A 219 4.14 -4.86 10.49
C ILE A 219 4.14 -3.69 9.51
N SER A 220 5.32 -3.29 9.01
CA SER A 220 5.46 -2.20 8.04
C SER A 220 4.64 -2.43 6.78
N SER A 221 4.67 -3.64 6.22
CA SER A 221 3.90 -3.98 5.02
C SER A 221 2.38 -3.92 5.26
N LYS A 222 1.91 -4.34 6.45
CA LYS A 222 0.49 -4.27 6.83
C LYS A 222 0.04 -2.81 7.04
N ILE A 223 0.88 -1.98 7.67
CA ILE A 223 0.62 -0.54 7.81
C ILE A 223 0.54 0.10 6.43
N ASN A 224 1.46 -0.22 5.54
CA ASN A 224 1.50 0.32 4.17
C ASN A 224 0.23 -0.01 3.39
N LEU A 225 -0.26 -1.24 3.46
CA LEU A 225 -1.51 -1.64 2.83
C LEU A 225 -2.69 -0.78 3.32
N ILE A 226 -2.85 -0.62 4.63
CA ILE A 226 -3.95 0.18 5.19
C ILE A 226 -3.79 1.66 4.87
N ALA A 227 -2.56 2.17 4.83
CA ALA A 227 -2.30 3.55 4.41
C ALA A 227 -2.72 3.79 2.95
N PHE A 228 -2.41 2.87 2.03
CA PHE A 228 -2.91 2.95 0.65
C PHE A 228 -4.43 2.84 0.53
N VAL A 229 -5.04 1.96 1.31
CA VAL A 229 -6.50 1.87 1.40
C VAL A 229 -7.10 3.20 1.87
N ASN A 230 -6.49 3.82 2.88
CA ASN A 230 -6.91 5.14 3.38
C ASN A 230 -6.75 6.23 2.32
N LEU A 231 -5.64 6.22 1.56
CA LEU A 231 -5.44 7.16 0.45
C LEU A 231 -6.53 7.02 -0.61
N LEU A 232 -6.87 5.79 -0.98
CA LEU A 232 -7.92 5.51 -1.95
C LEU A 232 -9.30 5.97 -1.44
N ILE A 233 -9.63 5.70 -0.16
CA ILE A 233 -10.86 6.20 0.47
C ILE A 233 -10.88 7.72 0.46
N PHE A 234 -9.78 8.36 0.80
CA PHE A 234 -9.67 9.80 0.90
C PHE A 234 -9.87 10.50 -0.45
N LEU A 235 -9.28 9.98 -1.52
CA LEU A 235 -9.33 10.59 -2.86
C LEU A 235 -10.63 10.25 -3.62
N VAL A 236 -11.16 9.04 -3.44
CA VAL A 236 -12.27 8.55 -4.26
C VAL A 236 -13.60 8.61 -3.52
N TRP A 237 -13.63 8.24 -2.24
CA TRP A 237 -14.87 8.06 -1.48
C TRP A 237 -15.07 9.12 -0.39
N ASN A 238 -14.93 10.30 -0.77
CA ASN A 238 -14.73 11.51 -0.03
C ASN A 238 -15.90 11.89 0.91
N ASN A 239 -15.88 11.43 2.15
CA ASN A 239 -16.74 11.89 3.25
C ASN A 239 -16.04 11.69 4.62
N THR A 240 -14.72 11.67 4.65
CA THR A 240 -13.95 11.27 5.84
C THR A 240 -13.59 12.39 6.79
N TYR A 241 -13.82 13.65 6.41
CA TYR A 241 -13.45 14.83 7.22
C TYR A 241 -14.10 14.90 8.61
N TRP A 242 -15.09 14.05 8.87
CA TRP A 242 -15.91 14.12 10.08
C TRP A 242 -15.72 12.95 11.03
N ILE A 243 -14.73 12.08 10.79
CA ILE A 243 -14.51 10.85 11.59
C ILE A 243 -14.37 11.14 13.08
N ILE A 244 -13.90 12.34 13.42
CA ILE A 244 -13.56 12.70 14.78
C ILE A 244 -14.74 13.18 15.58
N ASN A 245 -15.80 13.63 14.94
CA ASN A 245 -16.91 14.27 15.64
C ASN A 245 -18.03 13.31 16.06
N SER A 246 -18.03 12.05 15.58
CA SER A 246 -19.04 11.07 16.01
C SER A 246 -18.56 9.61 15.85
N PHE A 247 -18.99 8.75 16.77
CA PHE A 247 -18.77 7.29 16.70
C PHE A 247 -19.39 6.68 15.43
N GLU A 248 -20.45 7.27 14.90
CA GLU A 248 -21.10 6.81 13.67
C GLU A 248 -20.18 6.91 12.47
N LEU A 249 -19.42 8.01 12.36
CA LEU A 249 -18.49 8.22 11.25
C LEU A 249 -17.26 7.31 11.34
N PHE A 250 -16.81 6.97 12.54
CA PHE A 250 -15.79 5.94 12.73
C PHE A 250 -16.28 4.56 12.27
N GLY A 251 -17.53 4.22 12.57
CA GLY A 251 -18.14 2.99 12.05
C GLY A 251 -18.22 2.96 10.53
N LEU A 252 -18.61 4.07 9.90
CA LEU A 252 -18.61 4.21 8.43
C LEU A 252 -17.21 4.09 7.83
N TYR A 253 -16.20 4.66 8.48
CA TYR A 253 -14.79 4.50 8.07
C TYR A 253 -14.37 3.04 8.07
N ILE A 254 -14.61 2.32 9.17
CA ILE A 254 -14.28 0.89 9.25
C ILE A 254 -15.00 0.13 8.12
N LEU A 255 -16.26 0.42 7.87
CA LEU A 255 -17.02 -0.22 6.80
C LEU A 255 -16.39 0.04 5.43
N LYS A 256 -15.96 1.27 5.12
CA LYS A 256 -15.26 1.60 3.87
C LYS A 256 -13.94 0.84 3.74
N VAL A 257 -13.14 0.76 4.80
CA VAL A 257 -11.90 -0.03 4.81
C VAL A 257 -12.20 -1.50 4.53
N LEU A 258 -13.20 -2.08 5.20
CA LEU A 258 -13.59 -3.46 5.00
C LEU A 258 -14.08 -3.72 3.56
N THR A 259 -14.83 -2.81 2.94
CA THR A 259 -15.27 -2.96 1.55
C THR A 259 -14.11 -3.01 0.57
N ILE A 260 -13.10 -2.13 0.71
CA ILE A 260 -11.93 -2.17 -0.16
C ILE A 260 -11.11 -3.44 0.09
N LEU A 261 -10.93 -3.86 1.35
CA LEU A 261 -10.24 -5.11 1.66
C LEU A 261 -10.96 -6.34 1.10
N THR A 262 -12.31 -6.36 1.09
CA THR A 262 -13.07 -7.42 0.43
C THR A 262 -12.79 -7.44 -1.06
N PHE A 263 -12.72 -6.27 -1.69
CA PHE A 263 -12.41 -6.15 -3.11
C PHE A 263 -10.99 -6.65 -3.42
N VAL A 264 -10.00 -6.30 -2.60
CA VAL A 264 -8.64 -6.85 -2.68
C VAL A 264 -8.65 -8.37 -2.55
N ALA A 265 -9.38 -8.92 -1.56
CA ALA A 265 -9.48 -10.37 -1.36
C ALA A 265 -10.09 -11.10 -2.57
N PHE A 266 -11.12 -10.51 -3.20
CA PHE A 266 -11.70 -11.03 -4.44
C PHE A 266 -10.67 -11.06 -5.57
N PHE A 267 -9.95 -9.95 -5.81
CA PHE A 267 -8.91 -9.91 -6.82
C PHE A 267 -7.83 -10.98 -6.58
N GLU A 268 -7.38 -11.14 -5.34
CA GLU A 268 -6.37 -12.13 -4.98
C GLU A 268 -6.84 -13.58 -5.15
N THR A 269 -8.12 -13.85 -5.07
CA THR A 269 -8.66 -15.24 -5.21
C THR A 269 -8.98 -15.60 -6.64
N PHE A 270 -9.45 -14.66 -7.45
CA PHE A 270 -9.90 -14.94 -8.81
C PHE A 270 -8.83 -14.72 -9.89
N ILE A 271 -7.80 -13.92 -9.59
CA ILE A 271 -6.76 -13.61 -10.57
C ILE A 271 -5.47 -14.38 -10.24
N THR A 272 -4.88 -14.99 -11.25
CA THR A 272 -3.61 -15.71 -11.13
C THR A 272 -2.43 -14.75 -11.21
N LYS A 273 -1.29 -15.13 -10.59
CA LYS A 273 -0.05 -14.36 -10.67
C LYS A 273 0.40 -14.18 -12.12
N MET A 274 0.71 -12.95 -12.48
CA MET A 274 1.25 -12.61 -13.81
C MET A 274 2.75 -12.91 -13.90
N ARG A 275 3.24 -13.14 -15.11
CA ARG A 275 4.68 -13.19 -15.37
C ARG A 275 5.27 -11.78 -15.28
N LEU A 276 6.48 -11.66 -14.77
CA LEU A 276 7.15 -10.37 -14.51
C LEU A 276 7.12 -9.42 -15.73
N PHE A 277 7.45 -9.92 -16.92
CA PHE A 277 7.46 -9.11 -18.14
C PHE A 277 6.06 -8.64 -18.62
N LYS A 278 4.98 -9.24 -18.15
CA LYS A 278 3.62 -8.77 -18.46
C LYS A 278 3.22 -7.51 -17.69
N TYR A 279 3.95 -7.16 -16.63
CA TYR A 279 3.69 -5.93 -15.87
C TYR A 279 3.84 -4.69 -16.75
N GLN A 280 4.84 -4.68 -17.65
CA GLN A 280 5.03 -3.60 -18.62
C GLN A 280 3.77 -3.35 -19.47
N ASN A 281 3.10 -4.41 -19.91
CA ASN A 281 1.90 -4.28 -20.74
C ASN A 281 0.73 -3.69 -19.95
N VAL A 282 0.54 -4.15 -18.70
CA VAL A 282 -0.56 -3.65 -17.84
C VAL A 282 -0.33 -2.19 -17.48
N PHE A 283 0.84 -1.86 -16.93
CA PHE A 283 1.14 -0.48 -16.56
C PHE A 283 1.32 0.44 -17.75
N GLY A 284 1.84 -0.06 -18.87
CA GLY A 284 1.87 0.68 -20.13
C GLY A 284 0.48 1.02 -20.64
N PHE A 285 -0.49 0.10 -20.54
CA PHE A 285 -1.89 0.39 -20.87
C PHE A 285 -2.49 1.44 -19.94
N LEU A 286 -2.26 1.33 -18.62
CA LEU A 286 -2.72 2.31 -17.63
C LEU A 286 -2.12 3.70 -17.91
N LEU A 287 -0.83 3.77 -18.22
CA LEU A 287 -0.13 5.00 -18.58
C LEU A 287 -0.73 5.67 -19.82
N ILE A 288 -0.98 4.91 -20.89
CA ILE A 288 -1.60 5.43 -22.11
C ILE A 288 -3.00 5.94 -21.81
N LEU A 289 -3.78 5.21 -21.02
CA LEU A 289 -5.14 5.59 -20.65
C LEU A 289 -5.14 6.92 -19.87
N GLU A 290 -4.18 7.14 -18.98
CA GLU A 290 -4.03 8.41 -18.26
C GLU A 290 -3.64 9.55 -19.17
N LEU A 291 -2.68 9.37 -20.07
CA LEU A 291 -2.29 10.40 -21.04
C LEU A 291 -3.45 10.80 -21.93
N ILE A 292 -4.27 9.86 -22.37
CA ILE A 292 -5.48 10.14 -23.15
C ILE A 292 -6.48 10.94 -22.31
N THR A 293 -6.73 10.56 -21.09
CA THR A 293 -7.70 11.27 -20.21
C THR A 293 -7.24 12.69 -19.88
N ILE A 294 -5.95 12.90 -19.60
CA ILE A 294 -5.36 14.24 -19.39
C ILE A 294 -5.50 15.09 -20.64
N SER A 295 -5.15 14.57 -21.81
CA SER A 295 -5.26 15.31 -23.07
C SER A 295 -6.70 15.72 -23.39
N PHE A 296 -7.66 14.83 -23.14
CA PHE A 296 -9.10 15.14 -23.31
C PHE A 296 -9.59 16.25 -22.38
N TYR A 297 -9.09 16.27 -21.14
CA TYR A 297 -9.47 17.29 -20.16
C TYR A 297 -8.87 18.67 -20.50
N LEU A 298 -7.62 18.71 -20.97
CA LEU A 298 -6.92 19.95 -21.32
C LEU A 298 -7.43 20.59 -22.63
N LEU A 299 -8.01 19.80 -23.53
CA LEU A 299 -8.60 20.29 -24.78
C LEU A 299 -10.02 20.86 -24.62
N LYS A 300 -10.62 20.71 -23.46
CA LYS A 300 -11.94 21.19 -23.12
C LYS A 300 -11.88 22.52 -22.38
#